data_32222f8f5805cdcc8d457653e2d3fd32
#
_entry.id   32222f8f5805cdcc8d457653e2d3fd32
#
_cell.length_a   1.000
_cell.length_b   1.000
_cell.length_c   1.000
_cell.angle_alpha   90.00
_cell.angle_beta   90.00
_cell.angle_gamma   90.00
#
_symmetry.space_group_name_H-M   'P 1'
#
loop_
_entity.id
_entity.type
_entity.pdbx_description
1 polymer ?
#
loop_
_entity_poly.entity_id
_entity_poly.type
_entity_poly.pdbx_seq_one_letter_code
_entity_poly.pdbx_strand_id
1 'polypeptide(L)'
;MRAWTVLLLSLGAVFILSGCSDLGFYWQAASGHLGLLNRKQDIRELLNSPETSPELKQKLKLVESVRTFVIVEMGLPDNEGYTGYVDLGRPYVTMVVTAAPPLELKAYQWCYWFAGCQEYRGYFDENDAHSYAAEMKQQELDVSVEPVTAYSTLGWLNKPWLPNYFSDPVLSTFLLQRDAELIAALIHEMAHQVVYVNNDTAFNESFAVFVEQEGLRQYLIHSENTDLFEGNRENIYQWYLSAEKDRRLFRQMINTTFDKMKIIFAAEISDEVKLQKKEELFYKLRENYDSQKNEFQVLSYGNWFKQKLNNTHLLGVQRYQSRVEEFALLFEEQQRKWPQFFDAVRELANASEK
;
A
#
# COMPACT_ATOMS: atom_id res chain seq x y z
N MET A 1 -13.02 -24.11 47.98
CA MET A 1 -12.67 -24.75 46.69
C MET A 1 -13.59 -24.33 45.53
N ARG A 2 -14.93 -24.29 45.70
CA ARG A 2 -15.85 -23.92 44.58
C ARG A 2 -15.70 -22.45 44.07
N ALA A 3 -15.36 -21.47 44.90
CA ALA A 3 -15.20 -20.09 44.48
C ALA A 3 -13.96 -19.84 43.57
N TRP A 4 -12.88 -20.54 43.83
CA TRP A 4 -11.65 -20.47 43.03
C TRP A 4 -11.79 -21.13 41.65
N THR A 5 -12.55 -22.23 41.57
CA THR A 5 -12.85 -22.86 40.27
C THR A 5 -13.77 -22.03 39.39
N VAL A 6 -14.73 -21.31 39.95
CA VAL A 6 -15.61 -20.38 39.20
C VAL A 6 -14.81 -19.18 38.73
N LEU A 7 -13.91 -18.65 39.56
CA LEU A 7 -13.03 -17.52 39.17
C LEU A 7 -12.07 -17.90 38.03
N LEU A 8 -11.47 -19.07 38.09
CA LEU A 8 -10.58 -19.60 37.05
C LEU A 8 -11.33 -19.88 35.74
N LEU A 9 -12.56 -20.41 35.82
CA LEU A 9 -13.40 -20.62 34.65
C LEU A 9 -13.91 -19.32 34.04
N SER A 10 -14.23 -18.30 34.84
CA SER A 10 -14.61 -16.96 34.32
C SER A 10 -13.42 -16.21 33.72
N LEU A 11 -12.21 -16.28 34.32
CA LEU A 11 -10.99 -15.74 33.69
C LEU A 11 -10.65 -16.48 32.39
N GLY A 12 -10.77 -17.82 32.36
CA GLY A 12 -10.57 -18.60 31.15
C GLY A 12 -11.57 -18.24 30.03
N ALA A 13 -12.85 -18.02 30.38
CA ALA A 13 -13.86 -17.62 29.41
C ALA A 13 -13.62 -16.20 28.83
N VAL A 14 -13.13 -15.25 29.63
CA VAL A 14 -12.77 -13.90 29.16
C VAL A 14 -11.56 -13.94 28.23
N PHE A 15 -10.56 -14.78 28.51
CA PHE A 15 -9.40 -14.98 27.61
C PHE A 15 -9.80 -15.67 26.30
N ILE A 16 -10.76 -16.58 26.31
CA ILE A 16 -11.25 -17.26 25.10
C ILE A 16 -12.05 -16.30 24.23
N LEU A 17 -12.87 -15.40 24.79
CA LEU A 17 -13.69 -14.44 24.03
C LEU A 17 -12.85 -13.32 23.38
N SER A 18 -11.76 -12.87 24.02
CA SER A 18 -10.84 -11.89 23.43
C SER A 18 -9.95 -12.50 22.35
N GLY A 19 -9.65 -13.80 22.41
CA GLY A 19 -8.84 -14.50 21.40
C GLY A 19 -9.61 -14.93 20.15
N CYS A 20 -10.94 -14.98 20.19
CA CYS A 20 -11.74 -15.47 19.05
C CYS A 20 -11.73 -14.54 17.84
N SER A 21 -11.69 -13.23 18.03
CA SER A 21 -11.66 -12.26 16.91
C SER A 21 -10.34 -12.30 16.15
N ASP A 22 -9.21 -12.44 16.85
CA ASP A 22 -7.89 -12.52 16.22
C ASP A 22 -7.66 -13.88 15.55
N LEU A 23 -8.13 -14.97 16.14
CA LEU A 23 -8.05 -16.29 15.52
C LEU A 23 -8.84 -16.33 14.19
N GLY A 24 -10.03 -15.75 14.14
CA GLY A 24 -10.83 -15.60 12.93
C GLY A 24 -10.11 -14.76 11.88
N PHE A 25 -9.44 -13.67 12.29
CA PHE A 25 -8.64 -12.86 11.41
C PHE A 25 -7.46 -13.63 10.80
N TYR A 26 -6.67 -14.36 11.61
CA TYR A 26 -5.57 -15.16 11.08
C TYR A 26 -6.06 -16.26 10.14
N TRP A 27 -7.20 -16.85 10.43
CA TRP A 27 -7.80 -17.88 9.55
C TRP A 27 -8.20 -17.29 8.20
N GLN A 28 -8.92 -16.14 8.16
CA GLN A 28 -9.31 -15.50 6.90
C GLN A 28 -8.08 -15.03 6.13
N ALA A 29 -7.06 -14.49 6.79
CA ALA A 29 -5.83 -14.04 6.15
C ALA A 29 -5.06 -15.20 5.50
N ALA A 30 -4.88 -16.31 6.25
CA ALA A 30 -4.22 -17.50 5.75
C ALA A 30 -5.01 -18.18 4.62
N SER A 31 -6.32 -18.39 4.80
CA SER A 31 -7.17 -19.04 3.80
C SER A 31 -7.32 -18.18 2.53
N GLY A 32 -7.43 -16.85 2.67
CA GLY A 32 -7.47 -15.92 1.56
C GLY A 32 -6.17 -15.94 0.76
N HIS A 33 -5.02 -15.89 1.43
CA HIS A 33 -3.72 -15.99 0.79
C HIS A 33 -3.53 -17.34 0.06
N LEU A 34 -3.83 -18.46 0.71
CA LEU A 34 -3.79 -19.78 0.07
C LEU A 34 -4.76 -19.86 -1.11
N GLY A 35 -5.92 -19.24 -1.02
CA GLY A 35 -6.88 -19.14 -2.13
C GLY A 35 -6.33 -18.37 -3.34
N LEU A 36 -5.49 -17.35 -3.12
CA LEU A 36 -4.75 -16.69 -4.21
C LEU A 36 -3.72 -17.64 -4.83
N LEU A 37 -2.88 -18.26 -4.00
CA LEU A 37 -1.81 -19.14 -4.46
C LEU A 37 -2.34 -20.34 -5.25
N ASN A 38 -3.47 -20.91 -4.85
CA ASN A 38 -4.09 -22.04 -5.56
C ASN A 38 -4.59 -21.68 -6.98
N ARG A 39 -4.78 -20.40 -7.29
CA ARG A 39 -5.17 -19.91 -8.61
C ARG A 39 -4.00 -19.41 -9.45
N LYS A 40 -2.79 -19.40 -8.87
CA LYS A 40 -1.61 -18.89 -9.53
C LYS A 40 -1.24 -19.75 -10.73
N GLN A 41 -1.06 -19.11 -11.90
CA GLN A 41 -0.63 -19.71 -13.14
C GLN A 41 0.75 -19.16 -13.50
N ASP A 42 1.65 -19.99 -14.03
CA ASP A 42 2.97 -19.55 -14.50
C ASP A 42 2.82 -18.61 -15.70
N ILE A 43 3.48 -17.44 -15.65
CA ILE A 43 3.41 -16.43 -16.72
C ILE A 43 3.96 -17.00 -18.03
N ARG A 44 5.03 -17.81 -17.99
CA ARG A 44 5.62 -18.43 -19.20
C ARG A 44 4.65 -19.41 -19.88
N GLU A 45 3.90 -20.17 -19.08
CA GLU A 45 2.86 -21.06 -19.61
C GLU A 45 1.75 -20.24 -20.29
N LEU A 46 1.29 -19.17 -19.65
CA LEU A 46 0.27 -18.27 -20.22
C LEU A 46 0.74 -17.60 -21.51
N LEU A 47 1.99 -17.16 -21.60
CA LEU A 47 2.55 -16.55 -22.81
C LEU A 47 2.62 -17.53 -23.98
N ASN A 48 2.84 -18.82 -23.73
CA ASN A 48 2.91 -19.86 -24.74
C ASN A 48 1.53 -20.48 -25.08
N SER A 49 0.53 -20.29 -24.23
CA SER A 49 -0.82 -20.84 -24.45
C SER A 49 -1.56 -20.12 -25.58
N PRO A 50 -2.16 -20.84 -26.54
CA PRO A 50 -3.00 -20.24 -27.56
C PRO A 50 -4.33 -19.69 -27.01
N GLU A 51 -4.74 -20.10 -25.80
CA GLU A 51 -6.00 -19.68 -25.16
C GLU A 51 -5.86 -18.33 -24.44
N THR A 52 -4.64 -17.88 -24.17
CA THR A 52 -4.39 -16.58 -23.55
C THR A 52 -4.61 -15.45 -24.55
N SER A 53 -5.44 -14.46 -24.18
CA SER A 53 -5.74 -13.34 -25.07
C SER A 53 -4.48 -12.53 -25.41
N PRO A 54 -4.44 -11.90 -26.61
CA PRO A 54 -3.31 -11.06 -27.01
C PRO A 54 -3.04 -9.93 -26.02
N GLU A 55 -4.09 -9.31 -25.47
CA GLU A 55 -4.01 -8.21 -24.50
C GLU A 55 -3.35 -8.66 -23.21
N LEU A 56 -3.77 -9.83 -22.68
CA LEU A 56 -3.13 -10.39 -21.48
C LEU A 56 -1.68 -10.75 -21.74
N LYS A 57 -1.36 -11.34 -22.89
CA LYS A 57 0.02 -11.64 -23.28
C LYS A 57 0.89 -10.39 -23.35
N GLN A 58 0.37 -9.29 -23.90
CA GLN A 58 1.11 -8.02 -23.96
C GLN A 58 1.43 -7.50 -22.57
N LYS A 59 0.45 -7.44 -21.67
CA LYS A 59 0.67 -7.02 -20.27
C LYS A 59 1.64 -7.94 -19.53
N LEU A 60 1.54 -9.25 -19.69
CA LEU A 60 2.47 -10.20 -19.07
C LEU A 60 3.90 -10.07 -19.61
N LYS A 61 4.09 -9.79 -20.90
CA LYS A 61 5.42 -9.47 -21.46
C LYS A 61 5.98 -8.20 -20.86
N LEU A 62 5.14 -7.18 -20.65
CA LEU A 62 5.56 -5.95 -19.98
C LEU A 62 6.03 -6.26 -18.55
N VAL A 63 5.31 -7.08 -17.80
CA VAL A 63 5.71 -7.53 -16.46
C VAL A 63 7.08 -8.22 -16.48
N GLU A 64 7.31 -9.17 -17.40
CA GLU A 64 8.61 -9.86 -17.52
C GLU A 64 9.74 -8.88 -17.87
N SER A 65 9.48 -7.91 -18.75
CA SER A 65 10.46 -6.89 -19.13
C SER A 65 10.82 -6.00 -17.95
N VAL A 66 9.84 -5.52 -17.20
CA VAL A 66 10.07 -4.70 -15.99
C VAL A 66 10.83 -5.50 -14.94
N ARG A 67 10.40 -6.74 -14.68
CA ARG A 67 11.06 -7.62 -13.72
C ARG A 67 12.53 -7.84 -14.10
N THR A 68 12.82 -8.12 -15.37
CA THR A 68 14.19 -8.26 -15.87
C THR A 68 15.01 -6.99 -15.65
N PHE A 69 14.44 -5.83 -15.97
CA PHE A 69 15.12 -4.55 -15.81
C PHE A 69 15.48 -4.27 -14.34
N VAL A 70 14.54 -4.44 -13.41
CA VAL A 70 14.82 -4.13 -12.00
C VAL A 70 15.86 -5.08 -11.38
N ILE A 71 15.92 -6.32 -11.85
CA ILE A 71 16.93 -7.28 -11.38
C ILE A 71 18.30 -6.96 -11.99
N VAL A 72 18.36 -6.76 -13.31
CA VAL A 72 19.65 -6.62 -14.04
C VAL A 72 20.23 -5.22 -13.87
N GLU A 73 19.40 -4.17 -14.06
CA GLU A 73 19.88 -2.79 -14.11
C GLU A 73 19.84 -2.12 -12.72
N MET A 74 18.85 -2.44 -11.90
CA MET A 74 18.74 -1.84 -10.56
C MET A 74 19.35 -2.71 -9.46
N GLY A 75 19.54 -4.02 -9.69
CA GLY A 75 20.11 -4.94 -8.70
C GLY A 75 19.13 -5.35 -7.61
N LEU A 76 17.84 -5.36 -7.88
CA LEU A 76 16.84 -5.90 -6.98
C LEU A 76 16.98 -7.43 -6.88
N PRO A 77 16.55 -8.05 -5.76
CA PRO A 77 16.63 -9.49 -5.57
C PRO A 77 15.85 -10.29 -6.64
N ASP A 78 16.50 -11.30 -7.24
CA ASP A 78 15.82 -12.30 -8.07
C ASP A 78 15.36 -13.48 -7.20
N ASN A 79 14.11 -13.43 -6.76
CA ASN A 79 13.56 -14.39 -5.79
C ASN A 79 12.25 -15.04 -6.26
N GLU A 80 12.07 -15.19 -7.57
CA GLU A 80 10.89 -15.81 -8.19
C GLU A 80 9.56 -15.04 -7.93
N GLY A 81 9.57 -13.89 -7.24
CA GLY A 81 8.41 -13.03 -7.09
C GLY A 81 7.92 -12.53 -8.44
N TYR A 82 6.60 -12.43 -8.60
CA TYR A 82 5.93 -11.90 -9.80
C TYR A 82 6.20 -12.70 -11.10
N THR A 83 6.52 -14.00 -10.97
CA THR A 83 6.61 -14.94 -12.09
C THR A 83 5.30 -15.68 -12.36
N GLY A 84 4.35 -15.60 -11.45
CA GLY A 84 3.01 -16.14 -11.58
C GLY A 84 1.94 -15.06 -11.70
N TYR A 85 0.80 -15.39 -12.30
CA TYR A 85 -0.36 -14.54 -12.49
C TYR A 85 -1.58 -15.11 -11.81
N VAL A 86 -2.43 -14.25 -11.21
CA VAL A 86 -3.73 -14.61 -10.65
C VAL A 86 -4.80 -13.69 -11.18
N ASP A 87 -5.80 -14.25 -11.84
CA ASP A 87 -7.04 -13.53 -12.13
C ASP A 87 -7.93 -13.53 -10.89
N LEU A 88 -8.21 -12.34 -10.36
CA LEU A 88 -9.05 -12.16 -9.18
C LEU A 88 -10.55 -12.22 -9.49
N GLY A 89 -10.96 -11.94 -10.73
CA GLY A 89 -12.36 -11.80 -11.10
C GLY A 89 -13.08 -10.64 -10.39
N ARG A 90 -12.34 -9.73 -9.76
CA ARG A 90 -12.84 -8.56 -9.03
C ARG A 90 -11.81 -7.43 -9.03
N PRO A 91 -12.21 -6.14 -8.82
CA PRO A 91 -11.32 -4.99 -8.97
C PRO A 91 -10.41 -4.72 -7.75
N TYR A 92 -10.40 -5.57 -6.75
CA TYR A 92 -9.55 -5.45 -5.55
C TYR A 92 -9.05 -6.83 -5.09
N VAL A 93 -7.95 -6.86 -4.35
CA VAL A 93 -7.44 -8.08 -3.71
C VAL A 93 -7.94 -8.21 -2.28
N THR A 94 -7.85 -7.13 -1.51
CA THR A 94 -8.32 -7.05 -0.11
C THR A 94 -9.04 -5.74 0.14
N MET A 95 -9.90 -5.73 1.17
CA MET A 95 -10.43 -4.53 1.78
C MET A 95 -9.61 -4.21 3.02
N VAL A 96 -9.14 -2.99 3.13
CA VAL A 96 -8.29 -2.55 4.24
C VAL A 96 -9.09 -1.65 5.17
N VAL A 97 -9.17 -2.05 6.43
CA VAL A 97 -9.75 -1.25 7.52
C VAL A 97 -8.64 -0.45 8.18
N THR A 98 -8.84 0.87 8.26
CA THR A 98 -7.99 1.79 9.03
C THR A 98 -8.83 2.50 10.08
N ALA A 99 -8.22 2.83 11.22
CA ALA A 99 -8.91 3.50 12.31
C ALA A 99 -8.01 4.56 12.97
N ALA A 100 -8.62 5.55 13.63
CA ALA A 100 -7.92 6.57 14.41
C ALA A 100 -8.85 7.14 15.50
N PRO A 101 -8.32 7.61 16.63
CA PRO A 101 -9.13 8.41 17.55
C PRO A 101 -9.67 9.68 16.89
N PRO A 102 -10.88 10.14 17.24
CA PRO A 102 -11.54 11.25 16.54
C PRO A 102 -10.85 12.59 16.73
N LEU A 103 -10.07 12.77 17.80
CA LEU A 103 -9.39 14.01 18.15
C LEU A 103 -7.84 13.84 18.18
N GLU A 104 -7.31 12.80 17.56
CA GLU A 104 -5.88 12.58 17.41
C GLU A 104 -5.52 12.26 15.96
N LEU A 105 -4.37 12.75 15.51
CA LEU A 105 -3.78 12.38 14.23
C LEU A 105 -2.74 11.28 14.43
N LYS A 106 -3.22 10.15 14.96
CA LYS A 106 -2.43 8.95 15.19
C LYS A 106 -3.24 7.73 14.74
N ALA A 107 -2.66 6.92 13.86
CA ALA A 107 -3.30 5.70 13.42
C ALA A 107 -3.46 4.70 14.58
N TYR A 108 -4.60 4.03 14.62
CA TYR A 108 -4.79 2.86 15.46
C TYR A 108 -3.83 1.77 14.98
N GLN A 109 -3.20 1.05 15.92
CA GLN A 109 -2.24 0.01 15.59
C GLN A 109 -2.77 -1.37 15.99
N TRP A 110 -2.72 -2.30 15.04
CA TRP A 110 -2.95 -3.73 15.26
C TRP A 110 -1.61 -4.43 15.40
N CYS A 111 -1.32 -4.94 16.61
CA CYS A 111 -0.04 -5.55 16.89
C CYS A 111 -0.14 -7.08 16.83
N TYR A 112 0.64 -7.67 15.92
CA TYR A 112 0.70 -9.11 15.67
C TYR A 112 2.02 -9.66 16.21
N TRP A 113 1.99 -10.82 16.85
CA TRP A 113 3.16 -11.40 17.52
C TRP A 113 4.32 -11.71 16.56
N PHE A 114 4.05 -11.90 15.26
CA PHE A 114 5.07 -12.22 14.24
C PHE A 114 5.32 -11.10 13.22
N ALA A 115 4.37 -10.18 13.03
CA ALA A 115 4.44 -9.12 12.02
C ALA A 115 4.62 -7.70 12.60
N GLY A 116 4.74 -7.61 13.96
CA GLY A 116 4.80 -6.31 14.63
C GLY A 116 3.46 -5.55 14.57
N CYS A 117 3.50 -4.24 14.75
CA CYS A 117 2.31 -3.40 14.74
C CYS A 117 2.10 -2.79 13.35
N GLN A 118 0.86 -2.89 12.85
CA GLN A 118 0.43 -2.36 11.56
C GLN A 118 -0.67 -1.31 11.77
N GLU A 119 -0.69 -0.30 10.93
CA GLU A 119 -1.68 0.78 10.95
C GLU A 119 -2.93 0.47 10.14
N TYR A 120 -3.09 -0.75 9.68
CA TYR A 120 -4.24 -1.22 8.93
C TYR A 120 -4.46 -2.72 9.14
N ARG A 121 -5.68 -3.17 8.83
CA ARG A 121 -6.06 -4.58 8.91
C ARG A 121 -6.77 -5.00 7.62
N GLY A 122 -6.18 -5.97 6.89
CA GLY A 122 -6.66 -6.41 5.58
C GLY A 122 -7.59 -7.61 5.66
N TYR A 123 -8.66 -7.58 4.87
CA TYR A 123 -9.66 -8.64 4.75
C TYR A 123 -9.83 -9.06 3.29
N PHE A 124 -9.84 -10.36 3.04
CA PHE A 124 -10.15 -10.89 1.70
C PHE A 124 -11.65 -10.86 1.40
N ASP A 125 -12.50 -10.87 2.41
CA ASP A 125 -13.95 -10.72 2.29
C ASP A 125 -14.38 -9.29 2.67
N GLU A 126 -15.21 -8.67 1.83
CA GLU A 126 -15.71 -7.31 2.00
C GLU A 126 -16.67 -7.18 3.18
N ASN A 127 -17.52 -8.22 3.40
CA ASN A 127 -18.47 -8.20 4.51
C ASN A 127 -17.76 -8.30 5.86
N ASP A 128 -16.68 -9.09 5.94
CA ASP A 128 -15.87 -9.20 7.14
C ASP A 128 -15.18 -7.86 7.45
N ALA A 129 -14.66 -7.16 6.42
CA ALA A 129 -14.08 -5.83 6.58
C ALA A 129 -15.10 -4.81 7.11
N HIS A 130 -16.29 -4.77 6.51
CA HIS A 130 -17.34 -3.86 6.93
C HIS A 130 -17.90 -4.19 8.32
N SER A 131 -18.03 -5.47 8.66
CA SER A 131 -18.45 -5.92 9.98
C SER A 131 -17.45 -5.47 11.06
N TYR A 132 -16.17 -5.70 10.82
CA TYR A 132 -15.12 -5.25 11.72
C TYR A 132 -15.04 -3.72 11.83
N ALA A 133 -15.18 -3.02 10.71
CA ALA A 133 -15.23 -1.56 10.71
C ALA A 133 -16.43 -1.02 11.55
N ALA A 134 -17.58 -1.71 11.53
CA ALA A 134 -18.71 -1.35 12.36
C ALA A 134 -18.40 -1.52 13.86
N GLU A 135 -17.69 -2.59 14.25
CA GLU A 135 -17.23 -2.79 15.63
C GLU A 135 -16.28 -1.67 16.09
N MET A 136 -15.32 -1.27 15.23
CA MET A 136 -14.41 -0.17 15.53
C MET A 136 -15.14 1.17 15.66
N LYS A 137 -16.17 1.42 14.85
CA LYS A 137 -17.02 2.62 14.95
C LYS A 137 -17.83 2.66 16.26
N GLN A 138 -18.23 1.51 16.80
CA GLN A 138 -18.89 1.44 18.13
C GLN A 138 -17.95 1.84 19.27
N GLN A 139 -16.62 1.82 19.03
CA GLN A 139 -15.62 2.34 19.96
C GLN A 139 -15.33 3.83 19.75
N GLU A 140 -16.22 4.54 19.06
CA GLU A 140 -16.12 5.98 18.75
C GLU A 140 -14.88 6.38 17.94
N LEU A 141 -14.29 5.44 17.19
CA LEU A 141 -13.16 5.72 16.31
C LEU A 141 -13.61 6.23 14.95
N ASP A 142 -12.80 7.08 14.35
CA ASP A 142 -12.82 7.35 12.92
C ASP A 142 -12.37 6.09 12.18
N VAL A 143 -13.15 5.60 11.24
CA VAL A 143 -12.84 4.35 10.52
C VAL A 143 -13.10 4.55 9.03
N SER A 144 -12.19 4.04 8.19
CA SER A 144 -12.42 3.86 6.75
C SER A 144 -12.20 2.41 6.33
N VAL A 145 -12.83 2.04 5.21
CA VAL A 145 -12.67 0.75 4.53
C VAL A 145 -12.39 1.05 3.08
N GLU A 146 -11.20 0.69 2.62
CA GLU A 146 -10.73 1.00 1.27
C GLU A 146 -10.36 -0.27 0.52
N PRO A 147 -10.73 -0.39 -0.78
CA PRO A 147 -10.25 -1.47 -1.62
C PRO A 147 -8.77 -1.28 -1.95
N VAL A 148 -7.99 -2.36 -1.87
CA VAL A 148 -6.57 -2.37 -2.23
C VAL A 148 -6.37 -3.25 -3.45
N THR A 149 -5.66 -2.74 -4.44
CA THR A 149 -5.40 -3.42 -5.73
C THR A 149 -4.07 -4.17 -5.75
N ALA A 150 -3.14 -3.83 -4.85
CA ALA A 150 -1.86 -4.48 -4.68
C ALA A 150 -1.85 -5.34 -3.41
N TYR A 151 -1.11 -6.44 -3.41
CA TYR A 151 -0.90 -7.29 -2.25
C TYR A 151 0.47 -7.95 -2.38
N SER A 152 1.28 -7.83 -1.36
CA SER A 152 2.59 -8.44 -1.27
C SER A 152 2.78 -9.04 0.12
N THR A 153 3.54 -10.12 0.19
CA THR A 153 4.05 -10.68 1.45
C THR A 153 5.38 -10.02 1.87
N LEU A 154 5.74 -8.90 1.25
CA LEU A 154 7.01 -8.18 1.46
C LEU A 154 8.24 -9.10 1.27
N GLY A 155 8.13 -10.10 0.40
CA GLY A 155 9.17 -11.10 0.18
C GLY A 155 9.38 -12.09 1.33
N TRP A 156 8.54 -12.08 2.36
CA TRP A 156 8.67 -13.02 3.49
C TRP A 156 8.50 -14.46 3.07
N LEU A 157 7.64 -14.72 2.08
CA LEU A 157 7.41 -16.04 1.50
C LEU A 157 8.24 -16.29 0.23
N ASN A 158 9.01 -15.31 -0.25
CA ASN A 158 9.90 -15.43 -1.40
C ASN A 158 11.31 -15.86 -0.95
N LYS A 159 11.43 -16.92 -0.18
CA LYS A 159 12.73 -17.41 0.32
C LYS A 159 13.25 -18.55 -0.53
N PRO A 160 14.59 -18.65 -0.76
CA PRO A 160 15.20 -19.68 -1.62
C PRO A 160 14.90 -21.12 -1.20
N TRP A 161 14.53 -21.34 0.07
CA TRP A 161 14.17 -22.67 0.60
C TRP A 161 12.66 -22.96 0.57
N LEU A 162 11.83 -21.96 0.23
CA LEU A 162 10.40 -22.16 0.04
C LEU A 162 10.11 -22.46 -1.43
N PRO A 163 9.14 -23.35 -1.72
CA PRO A 163 8.69 -23.56 -3.09
C PRO A 163 8.22 -22.25 -3.73
N ASN A 164 8.48 -22.06 -5.03
CA ASN A 164 7.97 -20.93 -5.83
C ASN A 164 6.45 -20.75 -5.74
N TYR A 165 5.71 -21.80 -5.38
CA TYR A 165 4.29 -21.74 -5.07
C TYR A 165 3.95 -20.58 -4.12
N PHE A 166 4.79 -20.30 -3.12
CA PHE A 166 4.54 -19.25 -2.11
C PHE A 166 4.98 -17.83 -2.54
N SER A 167 5.62 -17.68 -3.70
CA SER A 167 6.04 -16.35 -4.18
C SER A 167 4.85 -15.48 -4.55
N ASP A 168 4.98 -14.16 -4.35
CA ASP A 168 3.94 -13.18 -4.66
C ASP A 168 3.61 -13.19 -6.16
N PRO A 169 2.32 -13.30 -6.55
CA PRO A 169 1.90 -13.27 -7.94
C PRO A 169 1.64 -11.84 -8.44
N VAL A 170 1.67 -11.66 -9.74
CA VAL A 170 1.02 -10.54 -10.41
C VAL A 170 -0.49 -10.75 -10.37
N LEU A 171 -1.22 -9.76 -9.92
CA LEU A 171 -2.68 -9.82 -9.81
C LEU A 171 -3.33 -9.14 -11.03
N SER A 172 -4.50 -9.64 -11.44
CA SER A 172 -5.26 -9.01 -12.53
C SER A 172 -5.55 -7.52 -12.30
N THR A 173 -5.66 -7.09 -11.04
CA THR A 173 -5.81 -5.68 -10.65
C THR A 173 -4.63 -4.79 -11.09
N PHE A 174 -3.40 -5.33 -11.17
CA PHE A 174 -2.25 -4.61 -11.72
C PHE A 174 -2.42 -4.40 -13.24
N LEU A 175 -2.87 -5.44 -13.94
CA LEU A 175 -2.97 -5.42 -15.40
C LEU A 175 -4.10 -4.52 -15.92
N LEU A 176 -5.09 -4.21 -15.08
CA LEU A 176 -6.16 -3.25 -15.40
C LEU A 176 -5.70 -1.79 -15.36
N GLN A 177 -4.53 -1.54 -14.83
CA GLN A 177 -3.95 -0.20 -14.73
C GLN A 177 -3.30 0.21 -16.06
N ARG A 178 -3.02 1.52 -16.19
CA ARG A 178 -2.20 2.03 -17.29
C ARG A 178 -0.78 1.47 -17.18
N ASP A 179 -0.08 1.40 -18.30
CA ASP A 179 1.29 0.84 -18.31
C ASP A 179 2.23 1.53 -17.30
N ALA A 180 2.15 2.86 -17.19
CA ALA A 180 2.95 3.59 -16.20
C ALA A 180 2.65 3.16 -14.76
N GLU A 181 1.38 2.94 -14.43
CA GLU A 181 0.95 2.52 -13.08
C GLU A 181 1.30 1.05 -12.83
N LEU A 182 1.17 0.18 -13.84
CA LEU A 182 1.60 -1.21 -13.76
C LEU A 182 3.11 -1.33 -13.51
N ILE A 183 3.93 -0.60 -14.27
CA ILE A 183 5.38 -0.57 -14.12
C ILE A 183 5.74 -0.05 -12.72
N ALA A 184 5.14 1.07 -12.32
CA ALA A 184 5.36 1.70 -11.03
C ALA A 184 5.01 0.75 -9.88
N ALA A 185 3.82 0.15 -9.90
CA ALA A 185 3.38 -0.78 -8.86
C ALA A 185 4.30 -2.01 -8.73
N LEU A 186 4.74 -2.59 -9.87
CA LEU A 186 5.64 -3.74 -9.84
C LEU A 186 6.99 -3.38 -9.24
N ILE A 187 7.57 -2.23 -9.61
CA ILE A 187 8.83 -1.74 -9.04
C ILE A 187 8.67 -1.48 -7.54
N HIS A 188 7.57 -0.86 -7.12
CA HIS A 188 7.24 -0.57 -5.73
C HIS A 188 7.23 -1.84 -4.86
N GLU A 189 6.48 -2.83 -5.28
CA GLU A 189 6.34 -4.08 -4.54
C GLU A 189 7.67 -4.87 -4.51
N MET A 190 8.46 -4.83 -5.58
CA MET A 190 9.78 -5.45 -5.59
C MET A 190 10.79 -4.69 -4.73
N ALA A 191 10.66 -3.38 -4.57
CA ALA A 191 11.52 -2.58 -3.70
C ALA A 191 11.40 -3.00 -2.23
N HIS A 192 10.22 -3.37 -1.75
CA HIS A 192 10.02 -3.86 -0.38
C HIS A 192 10.84 -5.12 -0.04
N GLN A 193 11.35 -5.82 -1.04
CA GLN A 193 12.21 -6.99 -0.86
C GLN A 193 13.69 -6.64 -0.58
N VAL A 194 14.07 -5.37 -0.75
CA VAL A 194 15.45 -4.89 -0.53
C VAL A 194 15.71 -4.62 0.95
N VAL A 195 14.79 -3.92 1.60
CA VAL A 195 14.87 -3.53 3.01
C VAL A 195 13.47 -3.42 3.60
N TYR A 196 13.32 -3.81 4.86
CA TYR A 196 12.10 -3.64 5.64
C TYR A 196 12.46 -3.33 7.08
N VAL A 197 11.95 -2.21 7.60
CA VAL A 197 12.12 -1.76 8.98
C VAL A 197 10.85 -2.04 9.76
N ASN A 198 10.97 -2.82 10.83
CA ASN A 198 9.82 -3.16 11.68
C ASN A 198 9.23 -1.90 12.33
N ASN A 199 7.90 -1.79 12.32
CA ASN A 199 7.15 -0.69 12.92
C ASN A 199 7.44 0.71 12.33
N ASP A 200 8.11 0.81 11.18
CA ASP A 200 8.30 2.07 10.45
C ASP A 200 7.70 1.99 9.04
N THR A 201 6.37 2.00 8.97
CA THR A 201 5.65 2.00 7.69
C THR A 201 6.03 3.22 6.84
N ALA A 202 6.26 4.39 7.46
CA ALA A 202 6.63 5.60 6.73
C ALA A 202 7.98 5.46 6.01
N PHE A 203 8.97 4.82 6.65
CA PHE A 203 10.24 4.48 6.02
C PHE A 203 10.03 3.54 4.83
N ASN A 204 9.36 2.41 5.07
CA ASN A 204 9.20 1.35 4.09
C ASN A 204 8.47 1.85 2.83
N GLU A 205 7.36 2.55 3.00
CA GLU A 205 6.58 3.09 1.89
C GLU A 205 7.31 4.22 1.15
N SER A 206 7.96 5.14 1.87
CA SER A 206 8.70 6.24 1.23
C SER A 206 9.91 5.74 0.44
N PHE A 207 10.59 4.69 0.93
CA PHE A 207 11.65 4.01 0.20
C PHE A 207 11.13 3.39 -1.09
N ALA A 208 10.05 2.61 -1.00
CA ALA A 208 9.45 1.95 -2.15
C ALA A 208 8.94 2.97 -3.19
N VAL A 209 8.31 4.06 -2.76
CA VAL A 209 7.88 5.16 -3.65
C VAL A 209 9.07 5.84 -4.34
N PHE A 210 10.18 6.07 -3.65
CA PHE A 210 11.37 6.61 -4.29
C PHE A 210 11.91 5.67 -5.38
N VAL A 211 12.06 4.37 -5.05
CA VAL A 211 12.56 3.35 -5.99
C VAL A 211 11.60 3.20 -7.19
N GLU A 212 10.28 3.23 -6.94
CA GLU A 212 9.24 3.25 -7.96
C GLU A 212 9.44 4.42 -8.95
N GLN A 213 9.54 5.65 -8.44
CA GLN A 213 9.61 6.86 -9.26
C GLN A 213 10.86 6.90 -10.13
N GLU A 214 12.01 6.66 -9.53
CA GLU A 214 13.29 6.67 -10.25
C GLU A 214 13.45 5.45 -11.15
N GLY A 215 13.00 4.27 -10.71
CA GLY A 215 13.01 3.04 -11.49
C GLY A 215 12.12 3.14 -12.73
N LEU A 216 10.89 3.65 -12.59
CA LEU A 216 10.01 3.90 -13.73
C LEU A 216 10.65 4.87 -14.72
N ARG A 217 11.23 5.98 -14.22
CA ARG A 217 11.92 6.96 -15.08
C ARG A 217 13.03 6.28 -15.88
N GLN A 218 13.89 5.50 -15.22
CA GLN A 218 14.98 4.80 -15.87
C GLN A 218 14.47 3.74 -16.85
N TYR A 219 13.48 2.95 -16.49
CA TYR A 219 12.88 1.94 -17.36
C TYR A 219 12.34 2.55 -18.66
N LEU A 220 11.59 3.65 -18.58
CA LEU A 220 11.02 4.32 -19.76
C LEU A 220 12.09 4.97 -20.65
N ILE A 221 13.22 5.42 -20.09
CA ILE A 221 14.32 6.01 -20.87
C ILE A 221 15.16 4.92 -21.56
N HIS A 222 15.46 3.82 -20.86
CA HIS A 222 16.40 2.78 -21.33
C HIS A 222 15.73 1.62 -22.07
N SER A 223 14.42 1.44 -21.95
CA SER A 223 13.75 0.34 -22.63
C SER A 223 13.80 0.49 -24.16
N GLU A 224 14.44 -0.47 -24.82
CA GLU A 224 14.49 -0.55 -26.30
C GLU A 224 13.18 -1.14 -26.87
N ASN A 225 12.40 -1.85 -26.06
CA ASN A 225 11.19 -2.56 -26.47
C ASN A 225 9.95 -1.65 -26.54
N THR A 226 9.84 -0.86 -27.63
CA THR A 226 8.70 0.03 -27.85
C THR A 226 7.38 -0.68 -28.08
N ASP A 227 7.42 -1.95 -28.50
CA ASP A 227 6.22 -2.73 -28.85
C ASP A 227 5.49 -3.31 -27.61
N LEU A 228 6.07 -3.17 -26.41
CA LEU A 228 5.46 -3.64 -25.17
C LEU A 228 4.40 -2.69 -24.61
N PHE A 229 4.39 -1.44 -25.06
CA PHE A 229 3.51 -0.41 -24.51
C PHE A 229 2.23 -0.23 -25.32
N GLU A 230 1.14 0.06 -24.64
CA GLU A 230 -0.07 0.59 -25.25
C GLU A 230 0.15 2.08 -25.57
N GLY A 231 0.94 2.36 -26.61
CA GLY A 231 1.22 3.71 -27.05
C GLY A 231 2.71 4.08 -27.10
N ASN A 232 2.99 5.37 -27.25
CA ASN A 232 4.34 5.89 -27.30
C ASN A 232 4.90 6.09 -25.88
N ARG A 233 6.14 5.65 -25.63
CA ARG A 233 6.85 5.83 -24.35
C ARG A 233 6.84 7.26 -23.84
N GLU A 234 7.03 8.22 -24.76
CA GLU A 234 6.98 9.64 -24.40
C GLU A 234 5.62 10.02 -23.81
N ASN A 235 4.53 9.55 -24.39
CA ASN A 235 3.18 9.81 -23.90
C ASN A 235 2.96 9.15 -22.52
N ILE A 236 3.51 7.94 -22.30
CA ILE A 236 3.45 7.24 -21.00
C ILE A 236 4.21 8.04 -19.95
N TYR A 237 5.42 8.51 -20.29
CA TYR A 237 6.24 9.31 -19.39
C TYR A 237 5.61 10.68 -19.09
N GLN A 238 5.10 11.37 -20.09
CA GLN A 238 4.41 12.66 -19.91
C GLN A 238 3.13 12.52 -19.08
N TRP A 239 2.37 11.42 -19.29
CA TRP A 239 1.23 11.12 -18.44
C TRP A 239 1.65 10.90 -16.98
N TYR A 240 2.71 10.13 -16.75
CA TYR A 240 3.26 9.90 -15.41
C TYR A 240 3.70 11.20 -14.73
N LEU A 241 4.41 12.06 -15.44
CA LEU A 241 4.83 13.38 -14.92
C LEU A 241 3.63 14.26 -14.56
N SER A 242 2.58 14.23 -15.39
CA SER A 242 1.32 14.94 -15.11
C SER A 242 0.61 14.35 -13.88
N ALA A 243 0.56 13.03 -13.77
CA ALA A 243 0.01 12.35 -12.61
C ALA A 243 0.79 12.67 -11.31
N GLU A 244 2.13 12.79 -11.39
CA GLU A 244 2.94 13.22 -10.23
C GLU A 244 2.67 14.66 -9.80
N LYS A 245 2.42 15.56 -10.75
CA LYS A 245 1.98 16.94 -10.43
C LYS A 245 0.62 16.93 -9.72
N ASP A 246 -0.32 16.15 -10.23
CA ASP A 246 -1.65 16.00 -9.64
C ASP A 246 -1.58 15.41 -8.23
N ARG A 247 -0.78 14.36 -8.03
CA ARG A 247 -0.53 13.78 -6.71
C ARG A 247 0.09 14.79 -5.75
N ARG A 248 1.03 15.61 -6.22
CA ARG A 248 1.66 16.65 -5.41
C ARG A 248 0.65 17.73 -4.99
N LEU A 249 -0.18 18.20 -5.91
CA LEU A 249 -1.23 19.16 -5.62
C LEU A 249 -2.22 18.61 -4.57
N PHE A 250 -2.70 17.39 -4.78
CA PHE A 250 -3.56 16.72 -3.82
C PHE A 250 -2.92 16.61 -2.42
N ARG A 251 -1.67 16.15 -2.36
CA ARG A 251 -0.92 16.06 -1.09
C ARG A 251 -0.76 17.39 -0.38
N GLN A 252 -0.50 18.46 -1.12
CA GLN A 252 -0.38 19.79 -0.54
C GLN A 252 -1.68 20.25 0.12
N MET A 253 -2.84 19.97 -0.49
CA MET A 253 -4.15 20.23 0.12
C MET A 253 -4.33 19.43 1.42
N ILE A 254 -3.99 18.15 1.39
CA ILE A 254 -4.11 17.27 2.57
C ILE A 254 -3.16 17.72 3.69
N ASN A 255 -1.88 17.99 3.38
CA ASN A 255 -0.88 18.43 4.35
C ASN A 255 -1.28 19.74 5.03
N THR A 256 -1.78 20.71 4.26
CA THR A 256 -2.31 21.97 4.80
C THR A 256 -3.46 21.72 5.79
N THR A 257 -4.35 20.79 5.47
CA THR A 257 -5.48 20.44 6.35
C THR A 257 -4.99 19.68 7.59
N PHE A 258 -4.05 18.77 7.42
CA PHE A 258 -3.43 17.99 8.49
C PHE A 258 -2.75 18.91 9.52
N ASP A 259 -1.99 19.90 9.09
CA ASP A 259 -1.31 20.84 9.98
C ASP A 259 -2.30 21.73 10.75
N LYS A 260 -3.36 22.20 10.07
CA LYS A 260 -4.45 22.94 10.76
C LYS A 260 -5.16 22.05 11.77
N MET A 261 -5.39 20.78 11.47
CA MET A 261 -6.01 19.82 12.38
C MET A 261 -5.16 19.61 13.64
N LYS A 262 -3.82 19.49 13.50
CA LYS A 262 -2.90 19.42 14.63
C LYS A 262 -3.07 20.60 15.60
N ILE A 263 -3.18 21.79 15.06
CA ILE A 263 -3.36 23.02 15.87
C ILE A 263 -4.70 22.97 16.63
N ILE A 264 -5.79 22.54 15.98
CA ILE A 264 -7.09 22.44 16.61
C ILE A 264 -7.10 21.40 17.72
N PHE A 265 -6.50 20.22 17.49
CA PHE A 265 -6.49 19.16 18.49
C PHE A 265 -5.61 19.49 19.70
N ALA A 266 -4.56 20.29 19.50
CA ALA A 266 -3.70 20.78 20.59
C ALA A 266 -4.29 21.98 21.36
N ALA A 267 -5.36 22.62 20.86
CA ALA A 267 -5.92 23.81 21.51
C ALA A 267 -6.65 23.45 22.81
N GLU A 268 -6.59 24.34 23.79
CA GLU A 268 -7.32 24.26 25.08
C GLU A 268 -8.78 24.69 24.92
N ILE A 269 -9.55 23.92 24.16
CA ILE A 269 -11.00 24.10 23.91
C ILE A 269 -11.72 22.76 24.15
N SER A 270 -13.05 22.80 24.33
CA SER A 270 -13.78 21.56 24.58
C SER A 270 -13.76 20.61 23.38
N ASP A 271 -13.92 19.31 23.63
CA ASP A 271 -13.89 18.28 22.58
C ASP A 271 -15.02 18.47 21.55
N GLU A 272 -16.19 18.96 21.99
CA GLU A 272 -17.30 19.31 21.08
C GLU A 272 -16.88 20.41 20.09
N VAL A 273 -16.17 21.43 20.56
CA VAL A 273 -15.67 22.52 19.71
C VAL A 273 -14.57 22.01 18.78
N LYS A 274 -13.70 21.09 19.22
CA LYS A 274 -12.70 20.45 18.37
C LYS A 274 -13.37 19.64 17.25
N LEU A 275 -14.38 18.84 17.57
CA LEU A 275 -15.15 18.07 16.60
C LEU A 275 -15.85 18.96 15.57
N GLN A 276 -16.48 20.04 16.00
CA GLN A 276 -17.10 21.02 15.09
C GLN A 276 -16.05 21.61 14.13
N LYS A 277 -14.91 22.08 14.66
CA LYS A 277 -13.82 22.64 13.83
C LYS A 277 -13.19 21.61 12.87
N LYS A 278 -13.14 20.35 13.25
CA LYS A 278 -12.74 19.24 12.39
C LYS A 278 -13.67 19.12 11.19
N GLU A 279 -14.99 19.07 11.41
CA GLU A 279 -15.97 19.01 10.31
C GLU A 279 -15.89 20.25 9.40
N GLU A 280 -15.72 21.45 9.97
CA GLU A 280 -15.49 22.67 9.19
C GLU A 280 -14.24 22.61 8.33
N LEU A 281 -13.14 22.00 8.82
CA LEU A 281 -11.93 21.82 8.03
C LEU A 281 -12.12 20.84 6.89
N PHE A 282 -12.81 19.72 7.09
CA PHE A 282 -13.11 18.78 6.01
C PHE A 282 -14.05 19.41 4.96
N TYR A 283 -15.01 20.24 5.39
CA TYR A 283 -15.84 21.00 4.46
C TYR A 283 -14.97 21.95 3.61
N LYS A 284 -14.10 22.75 4.23
CA LYS A 284 -13.18 23.66 3.53
C LYS A 284 -12.22 22.94 2.62
N LEU A 285 -11.77 21.74 2.98
CA LEU A 285 -10.91 20.91 2.14
C LEU A 285 -11.65 20.51 0.85
N ARG A 286 -12.94 20.15 0.93
CA ARG A 286 -13.76 19.85 -0.26
C ARG A 286 -13.95 21.10 -1.14
N GLU A 287 -14.31 22.23 -0.54
CA GLU A 287 -14.44 23.51 -1.28
C GLU A 287 -13.13 23.87 -2.01
N ASN A 288 -11.97 23.67 -1.34
CA ASN A 288 -10.67 23.92 -1.93
C ASN A 288 -10.43 23.01 -3.14
N TYR A 289 -10.71 21.70 -3.02
CA TYR A 289 -10.64 20.78 -4.15
C TYR A 289 -11.56 21.20 -5.30
N ASP A 290 -12.82 21.50 -5.02
CA ASP A 290 -13.80 21.90 -6.03
C ASP A 290 -13.38 23.17 -6.80
N SER A 291 -12.72 24.12 -6.11
CA SER A 291 -12.20 25.34 -6.73
C SER A 291 -10.97 25.10 -7.62
N GLN A 292 -10.18 24.07 -7.31
CA GLN A 292 -8.91 23.76 -7.99
C GLN A 292 -8.99 22.49 -8.86
N LYS A 293 -10.12 21.82 -8.98
CA LYS A 293 -10.24 20.54 -9.72
C LYS A 293 -9.83 20.63 -11.19
N ASN A 294 -9.87 21.82 -11.80
CA ASN A 294 -9.44 22.04 -13.18
C ASN A 294 -7.90 22.18 -13.31
N GLU A 295 -7.16 22.26 -12.21
CA GLU A 295 -5.70 22.26 -12.21
C GLU A 295 -5.14 20.84 -12.32
N PHE A 296 -5.95 19.83 -11.99
CA PHE A 296 -5.60 18.43 -12.17
C PHE A 296 -5.66 18.05 -13.64
N GLN A 297 -4.56 17.47 -14.14
CA GLN A 297 -4.35 17.23 -15.57
C GLN A 297 -4.86 15.85 -16.01
N VAL A 298 -4.59 14.81 -15.23
CA VAL A 298 -4.84 13.42 -15.61
C VAL A 298 -5.48 12.58 -14.50
N LEU A 299 -5.34 12.98 -13.24
CA LEU A 299 -5.97 12.32 -12.10
C LEU A 299 -7.19 13.10 -11.60
N SER A 300 -8.13 12.38 -11.03
CA SER A 300 -9.31 12.98 -10.40
C SER A 300 -9.53 12.37 -9.02
N TYR A 301 -9.66 13.22 -8.02
CA TYR A 301 -9.94 12.84 -6.65
C TYR A 301 -11.41 13.02 -6.25
N GLY A 302 -12.29 13.28 -7.24
CA GLY A 302 -13.72 13.52 -7.00
C GLY A 302 -14.41 12.41 -6.20
N ASN A 303 -14.09 11.14 -6.47
CA ASN A 303 -14.65 10.02 -5.70
C ASN A 303 -14.13 9.96 -4.27
N TRP A 304 -12.85 10.29 -4.04
CA TRP A 304 -12.29 10.40 -2.70
C TRP A 304 -12.98 11.49 -1.88
N PHE A 305 -13.26 12.66 -2.48
CA PHE A 305 -13.95 13.77 -1.81
C PHE A 305 -15.45 13.56 -1.61
N LYS A 306 -16.10 12.62 -2.31
CA LYS A 306 -17.50 12.24 -2.08
C LYS A 306 -17.70 11.44 -0.80
N GLN A 307 -16.68 10.81 -0.28
CA GLN A 307 -16.74 10.03 0.96
C GLN A 307 -16.90 10.95 2.18
N LYS A 308 -17.40 10.41 3.28
CA LYS A 308 -17.35 11.12 4.57
C LYS A 308 -15.92 11.07 5.10
N LEU A 309 -15.17 12.16 4.86
CA LEU A 309 -13.79 12.27 5.30
C LEU A 309 -13.67 12.27 6.83
N ASN A 310 -12.61 11.66 7.33
CA ASN A 310 -12.23 11.62 8.74
C ASN A 310 -10.71 11.53 8.89
N ASN A 311 -10.19 11.37 10.11
CA ASN A 311 -8.76 11.38 10.37
C ASN A 311 -7.98 10.29 9.60
N THR A 312 -8.58 9.12 9.35
CA THR A 312 -7.92 8.02 8.63
C THR A 312 -7.55 8.40 7.21
N HIS A 313 -8.36 9.24 6.55
CA HIS A 313 -8.09 9.72 5.19
C HIS A 313 -6.86 10.64 5.12
N LEU A 314 -6.69 11.51 6.14
CA LEU A 314 -5.49 12.36 6.23
C LEU A 314 -4.24 11.52 6.52
N LEU A 315 -4.34 10.59 7.46
CA LEU A 315 -3.25 9.70 7.85
C LEU A 315 -2.81 8.78 6.71
N GLY A 316 -3.75 8.28 5.90
CA GLY A 316 -3.46 7.45 4.73
C GLY A 316 -2.54 8.16 3.73
N VAL A 317 -2.78 9.46 3.47
CA VAL A 317 -1.93 10.24 2.56
C VAL A 317 -0.54 10.51 3.16
N GLN A 318 -0.44 10.72 4.48
CA GLN A 318 0.84 10.97 5.16
C GLN A 318 1.78 9.75 5.14
N ARG A 319 1.23 8.55 5.20
CA ARG A 319 1.99 7.29 5.29
C ARG A 319 2.99 7.10 4.16
N TYR A 320 2.64 7.48 2.95
CA TYR A 320 3.37 7.10 1.74
C TYR A 320 4.47 8.06 1.31
N GLN A 321 4.69 9.23 1.95
CA GLN A 321 5.57 10.22 1.33
C GLN A 321 6.40 11.12 2.27
N SER A 322 6.43 10.84 3.55
CA SER A 322 7.11 11.71 4.51
C SER A 322 8.64 11.77 4.33
N ARG A 323 9.27 10.77 3.67
CA ARG A 323 10.71 10.61 3.54
C ARG A 323 11.22 10.41 2.10
N VAL A 324 10.40 10.56 1.08
CA VAL A 324 10.81 10.33 -0.34
C VAL A 324 11.96 11.24 -0.74
N GLU A 325 11.95 12.51 -0.30
CA GLU A 325 13.02 13.47 -0.60
C GLU A 325 14.35 13.08 0.05
N GLU A 326 14.32 12.50 1.25
CA GLU A 326 15.51 11.96 1.93
C GLU A 326 16.17 10.85 1.09
N PHE A 327 15.39 9.91 0.57
CA PHE A 327 15.91 8.85 -0.31
C PHE A 327 16.41 9.39 -1.64
N ALA A 328 15.79 10.44 -2.18
CA ALA A 328 16.27 11.09 -3.39
C ALA A 328 17.66 11.73 -3.17
N LEU A 329 17.85 12.43 -2.05
CA LEU A 329 19.14 13.01 -1.69
C LEU A 329 20.20 11.91 -1.47
N LEU A 330 19.85 10.85 -0.74
CA LEU A 330 20.75 9.72 -0.51
C LEU A 330 21.18 9.06 -1.83
N PHE A 331 20.28 8.93 -2.79
CA PHE A 331 20.60 8.39 -4.12
C PHE A 331 21.60 9.26 -4.88
N GLU A 332 21.44 10.59 -4.84
CA GLU A 332 22.41 11.53 -5.43
C GLU A 332 23.78 11.42 -4.73
N GLU A 333 23.83 11.31 -3.40
CA GLU A 333 25.07 11.11 -2.62
C GLU A 333 25.79 9.81 -3.04
N GLN A 334 25.03 8.78 -3.38
CA GLN A 334 25.56 7.52 -3.90
C GLN A 334 25.85 7.55 -5.43
N GLN A 335 25.96 8.75 -6.01
CA GLN A 335 26.25 8.96 -7.44
C GLN A 335 25.23 8.25 -8.35
N ARG A 336 23.99 8.13 -7.90
CA ARG A 336 22.87 7.47 -8.60
C ARG A 336 23.13 5.99 -8.93
N LYS A 337 23.92 5.30 -8.12
CA LYS A 337 24.26 3.87 -8.27
C LYS A 337 23.41 3.02 -7.33
N TRP A 338 22.54 2.19 -7.89
CA TRP A 338 21.60 1.37 -7.13
C TRP A 338 22.23 0.49 -6.05
N PRO A 339 23.32 -0.29 -6.32
CA PRO A 339 23.92 -1.14 -5.28
C PRO A 339 24.40 -0.33 -4.07
N GLN A 340 25.10 0.79 -4.29
CA GLN A 340 25.59 1.68 -3.23
C GLN A 340 24.43 2.33 -2.47
N PHE A 341 23.39 2.74 -3.19
CA PHE A 341 22.19 3.30 -2.58
C PHE A 341 21.49 2.28 -1.68
N PHE A 342 21.28 1.05 -2.14
CA PHE A 342 20.66 0.00 -1.32
C PHE A 342 21.50 -0.36 -0.09
N ASP A 343 22.82 -0.34 -0.18
CA ASP A 343 23.69 -0.53 0.98
C ASP A 343 23.54 0.62 1.99
N ALA A 344 23.55 1.88 1.53
CA ALA A 344 23.32 3.06 2.39
C ALA A 344 21.93 3.05 3.05
N VAL A 345 20.88 2.61 2.31
CA VAL A 345 19.53 2.45 2.88
C VAL A 345 19.50 1.38 3.98
N ARG A 346 20.19 0.25 3.79
CA ARG A 346 20.29 -0.79 4.85
C ARG A 346 21.03 -0.28 6.09
N GLU A 347 22.07 0.54 5.91
CA GLU A 347 22.76 1.18 7.04
C GLU A 347 21.83 2.14 7.79
N LEU A 348 21.06 2.96 7.05
CA LEU A 348 20.06 3.87 7.61
C LEU A 348 18.97 3.11 8.38
N ALA A 349 18.47 2.00 7.84
CA ALA A 349 17.51 1.13 8.48
C ALA A 349 18.03 0.56 9.80
N ASN A 350 19.25 0.03 9.81
CA ASN A 350 19.90 -0.51 11.00
C ASN A 350 20.16 0.57 12.10
N ALA A 351 20.31 1.83 11.71
CA ALA A 351 20.46 2.94 12.66
C ALA A 351 19.13 3.34 13.32
N SER A 352 18.01 3.17 12.64
CA SER A 352 16.67 3.47 13.17
C SER A 352 16.12 2.38 14.09
N GLU A 353 16.65 1.17 14.07
CA GLU A 353 16.26 0.08 14.99
C GLU A 353 17.00 0.09 16.34
N LYS A 354 17.99 0.97 16.52
CA LYS A 354 18.76 1.17 17.77
C LYS A 354 18.20 2.30 18.61
#